data_58da9c6ee7c787de86b92f4d7cb85010
#
_entry.id   58da9c6ee7c787de86b92f4d7cb85010
#
_cell.length_a   1.000
_cell.length_b   1.000
_cell.length_c   1.000
_cell.angle_alpha   90.00
_cell.angle_beta   90.00
_cell.angle_gamma   90.00
#
_symmetry.space_group_name_H-M   'P 1'
#
loop_
_entity.id
_entity.type
_entity.pdbx_description
1 polymer ?
#
loop_
_entity_poly.entity_id
_entity_poly.type
_entity_poly.pdbx_seq_one_letter_code
_entity_poly.pdbx_strand_id
1 'polypeptide(L)'
;EMQRSLVGSEMCIRDRSNEYKLNELGELSLSVIKEYKGQSKSQLYRKIIDWVISMSSDAKSAIQVSNEEEGTIMARCYLPNIAKRTMGDNSYRVSIRPLIKFDFKEERIRMTYTLQNYEVLKINDDSGYVIMFGGGFGVTGNGVTKDTQIWALSDCFPFTENRQHPKVTSSRAFVYSLSCYKILVDKIDTVLKKPLQTSNDDW
;
A
#
# COMPACT_ATOMS: atom_id res chain seq x y z
N GLU A 1 3.24 7.30 -28.82
CA GLU A 1 2.01 7.81 -28.15
C GLU A 1 1.94 7.43 -26.66
N MET A 2 2.46 6.28 -26.23
CA MET A 2 2.45 5.86 -24.82
C MET A 2 3.32 6.72 -23.89
N GLN A 3 4.36 7.38 -24.35
CA GLN A 3 5.21 8.23 -23.51
C GLN A 3 4.55 9.57 -23.13
N ARG A 4 3.63 10.10 -23.95
CA ARG A 4 2.90 11.35 -23.66
C ARG A 4 1.88 11.20 -22.52
N SER A 5 1.29 10.02 -22.36
CA SER A 5 0.30 9.76 -21.31
C SER A 5 0.94 9.70 -19.90
N LEU A 6 2.18 9.23 -19.80
CA LEU A 6 2.90 9.13 -18.51
C LEU A 6 3.35 10.52 -18.00
N VAL A 7 3.76 11.41 -18.90
CA VAL A 7 4.16 12.79 -18.54
C VAL A 7 2.96 13.59 -18.03
N GLY A 8 1.77 13.39 -18.59
CA GLY A 8 0.53 14.03 -18.12
C GLY A 8 0.11 13.57 -16.72
N SER A 9 0.31 12.28 -16.39
CA SER A 9 -0.02 11.77 -15.05
C SER A 9 0.96 12.27 -13.98
N GLU A 10 2.23 12.41 -14.30
CA GLU A 10 3.25 12.93 -13.37
C GLU A 10 3.09 14.43 -13.09
N MET A 11 2.68 15.22 -14.07
CA MET A 11 2.31 16.63 -13.87
C MET A 11 1.07 16.77 -13.00
N CYS A 12 0.03 15.97 -13.21
CA CYS A 12 -1.17 15.96 -12.36
C CYS A 12 -0.85 15.57 -10.91
N ILE A 13 0.17 14.75 -10.67
CA ILE A 13 0.60 14.35 -9.31
C ILE A 13 1.30 15.53 -8.61
N ARG A 14 2.11 16.28 -9.33
CA ARG A 14 2.84 17.44 -8.81
C ARG A 14 1.86 18.55 -8.38
N ASP A 15 0.80 18.77 -9.14
CA ASP A 15 -0.24 19.74 -8.82
C ASP A 15 -1.13 19.28 -7.65
N ARG A 16 -1.34 17.97 -7.50
CA ARG A 16 -2.11 17.36 -6.41
C ARG A 16 -1.30 17.09 -5.14
N SER A 17 0.03 17.20 -5.16
CA SER A 17 0.85 17.05 -3.96
C SER A 17 0.51 18.09 -2.89
N ASN A 18 -0.08 19.21 -3.27
CA ASN A 18 -0.57 20.24 -2.36
C ASN A 18 -1.90 19.84 -1.66
N GLU A 19 -2.64 18.86 -2.18
CA GLU A 19 -3.90 18.36 -1.60
C GLU A 19 -3.66 17.36 -0.46
N TYR A 20 -2.48 16.71 -0.44
CA TYR A 20 -2.14 15.70 0.55
C TYR A 20 -1.01 16.21 1.44
N LYS A 21 -1.28 16.22 2.74
CA LYS A 21 -0.27 16.57 3.74
C LYS A 21 0.03 15.33 4.57
N LEU A 22 1.30 15.16 4.90
CA LEU A 22 1.69 14.21 5.94
C LEU A 22 1.28 14.81 7.30
N ASN A 23 0.96 13.94 8.25
CA ASN A 23 0.73 14.36 9.63
C ASN A 23 2.06 14.80 10.30
N GLU A 24 2.00 15.23 11.55
CA GLU A 24 3.17 15.67 12.33
C GLU A 24 4.22 14.57 12.51
N LEU A 25 3.83 13.31 12.37
CA LEU A 25 4.71 12.14 12.43
C LEU A 25 5.33 11.77 11.08
N GLY A 26 5.06 12.55 10.03
CA GLY A 26 5.54 12.28 8.68
C GLY A 26 4.80 11.12 7.97
N GLU A 27 3.58 10.80 8.39
CA GLU A 27 2.77 9.71 7.86
C GLU A 27 1.64 10.20 6.97
N LEU A 28 1.29 9.42 5.96
CA LEU A 28 0.04 9.62 5.21
C LEU A 28 -1.11 9.02 6.02
N SER A 29 -2.00 9.87 6.54
CA SER A 29 -3.18 9.45 7.28
C SER A 29 -4.45 9.90 6.54
N LEU A 30 -5.27 8.93 6.15
CA LEU A 30 -6.54 9.15 5.43
C LEU A 30 -7.67 8.52 6.23
N SER A 31 -8.79 9.22 6.36
CA SER A 31 -9.93 8.74 7.11
C SER A 31 -11.22 8.93 6.34
N VAL A 32 -12.13 7.98 6.49
CA VAL A 32 -13.49 8.03 5.95
C VAL A 32 -14.49 7.51 6.97
N ILE A 33 -15.65 8.16 7.05
CA ILE A 33 -16.79 7.71 7.84
C ILE A 33 -17.89 7.30 6.87
N LYS A 34 -18.48 6.13 7.11
CA LYS A 34 -19.61 5.63 6.33
C LYS A 34 -20.74 5.19 7.26
N GLU A 35 -21.97 5.37 6.79
CA GLU A 35 -23.20 4.99 7.50
C GLU A 35 -23.84 3.77 6.86
N TYR A 36 -24.33 2.86 7.72
CA TYR A 36 -24.97 1.59 7.34
C TYR A 36 -26.24 1.43 8.16
N LYS A 37 -27.30 2.10 7.76
CA LYS A 37 -28.59 2.10 8.46
C LYS A 37 -29.11 0.69 8.71
N GLY A 38 -29.61 0.44 9.91
CA GLY A 38 -30.15 -0.83 10.33
C GLY A 38 -29.11 -1.90 10.71
N GLN A 39 -27.81 -1.56 10.72
CA GLN A 39 -26.76 -2.48 11.17
C GLN A 39 -26.21 -2.06 12.54
N SER A 40 -26.25 -2.97 13.51
CA SER A 40 -25.69 -2.72 14.84
C SER A 40 -24.15 -2.65 14.80
N LYS A 41 -23.58 -2.06 15.83
CA LYS A 41 -22.12 -2.03 16.06
C LYS A 41 -21.51 -3.43 15.98
N SER A 42 -22.10 -4.43 16.65
CA SER A 42 -21.62 -5.81 16.64
C SER A 42 -21.69 -6.48 15.25
N GLN A 43 -22.75 -6.21 14.49
CA GLN A 43 -22.86 -6.72 13.12
C GLN A 43 -21.78 -6.16 12.19
N LEU A 44 -21.53 -4.84 12.26
CA LEU A 44 -20.46 -4.18 11.50
C LEU A 44 -19.09 -4.72 11.91
N TYR A 45 -18.84 -4.88 13.21
CA TYR A 45 -17.61 -5.43 13.77
C TYR A 45 -17.35 -6.85 13.24
N ARG A 46 -18.35 -7.74 13.35
CA ARG A 46 -18.22 -9.14 12.88
C ARG A 46 -17.93 -9.22 11.39
N LYS A 47 -18.63 -8.47 10.56
CA LYS A 47 -18.39 -8.45 9.11
C LYS A 47 -16.96 -8.01 8.76
N ILE A 48 -16.43 -7.04 9.47
CA ILE A 48 -15.05 -6.56 9.20
C ILE A 48 -14.02 -7.56 9.70
N ILE A 49 -14.19 -8.16 10.87
CA ILE A 49 -13.22 -9.14 11.36
C ILE A 49 -13.19 -10.39 10.47
N ASP A 50 -14.36 -10.87 10.03
CA ASP A 50 -14.46 -12.00 9.11
C ASP A 50 -13.80 -11.67 7.76
N TRP A 51 -14.00 -10.44 7.27
CA TRP A 51 -13.35 -9.99 6.06
C TRP A 51 -11.82 -9.90 6.20
N VAL A 52 -11.30 -9.33 7.28
CA VAL A 52 -9.85 -9.25 7.55
C VAL A 52 -9.24 -10.65 7.62
N ILE A 53 -9.90 -11.58 8.29
CA ILE A 53 -9.48 -12.99 8.38
C ILE A 53 -9.44 -13.63 6.99
N SER A 54 -10.49 -13.43 6.18
CA SER A 54 -10.59 -14.03 4.85
C SER A 54 -9.53 -13.49 3.85
N MET A 55 -9.05 -12.27 4.05
CA MET A 55 -8.05 -11.63 3.19
C MET A 55 -6.61 -11.96 3.55
N SER A 56 -6.39 -12.56 4.71
CA SER A 56 -5.06 -12.84 5.25
C SER A 56 -4.73 -14.31 5.17
N SER A 57 -3.56 -14.64 4.64
CA SER A 57 -3.00 -16.00 4.73
C SER A 57 -2.63 -16.37 6.17
N ASP A 58 -2.37 -15.37 7.01
CA ASP A 58 -2.14 -15.50 8.44
C ASP A 58 -2.91 -14.41 9.19
N ALA A 59 -4.11 -14.76 9.66
CA ALA A 59 -5.00 -13.85 10.37
C ALA A 59 -4.41 -13.32 11.68
N LYS A 60 -3.58 -14.14 12.37
CA LYS A 60 -2.97 -13.75 13.64
C LYS A 60 -1.94 -12.63 13.47
N SER A 61 -1.22 -12.62 12.36
CA SER A 61 -0.25 -11.55 12.08
C SER A 61 -0.90 -10.30 11.51
N ALA A 62 -2.06 -10.44 10.85
CA ALA A 62 -2.78 -9.33 10.25
C ALA A 62 -3.51 -8.47 11.29
N ILE A 63 -4.17 -9.09 12.28
CA ILE A 63 -4.91 -8.38 13.33
C ILE A 63 -3.96 -8.02 14.45
N GLN A 64 -3.76 -6.72 14.66
CA GLN A 64 -2.88 -6.19 15.73
C GLN A 64 -3.67 -5.94 17.02
N VAL A 65 -4.91 -5.47 16.90
CA VAL A 65 -5.81 -5.19 18.01
C VAL A 65 -7.22 -5.57 17.57
N SER A 66 -7.97 -6.20 18.47
CA SER A 66 -9.37 -6.56 18.28
C SER A 66 -10.06 -6.42 19.64
N ASN A 67 -10.92 -5.40 19.77
CA ASN A 67 -11.70 -5.14 20.98
C ASN A 67 -13.15 -4.81 20.60
N GLU A 68 -14.04 -5.78 20.80
CA GLU A 68 -15.46 -5.65 20.44
C GLU A 68 -16.19 -4.68 21.38
N GLU A 69 -15.85 -4.65 22.68
CA GLU A 69 -16.48 -3.76 23.66
C GLU A 69 -16.22 -2.30 23.32
N GLU A 70 -14.97 -1.95 23.03
CA GLU A 70 -14.59 -0.63 22.58
C GLU A 70 -15.04 -0.37 21.13
N GLY A 71 -15.27 -1.41 20.35
CA GLY A 71 -15.58 -1.33 18.94
C GLY A 71 -14.40 -0.85 18.13
N THR A 72 -13.25 -1.49 18.30
CA THR A 72 -12.03 -1.14 17.57
C THR A 72 -11.36 -2.39 17.00
N ILE A 73 -10.97 -2.33 15.74
CA ILE A 73 -10.09 -3.30 15.08
C ILE A 73 -8.91 -2.54 14.49
N MET A 74 -7.69 -3.04 14.69
CA MET A 74 -6.50 -2.56 13.99
C MET A 74 -5.86 -3.72 13.24
N ALA A 75 -5.66 -3.55 11.95
CA ALA A 75 -5.09 -4.58 11.09
C ALA A 75 -3.95 -4.01 10.23
N ARG A 76 -2.92 -4.82 9.99
CA ARG A 76 -1.86 -4.54 9.00
C ARG A 76 -2.10 -5.37 7.76
N CYS A 77 -2.02 -4.71 6.62
CA CYS A 77 -2.20 -5.32 5.32
C CYS A 77 -0.88 -5.23 4.55
N TYR A 78 -0.40 -6.33 3.98
CA TYR A 78 0.77 -6.29 3.10
C TYR A 78 0.33 -6.22 1.65
N LEU A 79 0.74 -5.17 0.95
CA LEU A 79 0.44 -4.93 -0.46
C LEU A 79 1.76 -4.93 -1.23
N PRO A 80 2.12 -6.07 -1.86
CA PRO A 80 3.39 -6.20 -2.56
C PRO A 80 3.38 -5.51 -3.91
N ASN A 81 4.54 -5.01 -4.31
CA ASN A 81 4.83 -4.52 -5.66
C ASN A 81 3.81 -3.50 -6.19
N ILE A 82 3.34 -2.58 -5.33
CA ILE A 82 2.40 -1.53 -5.73
C ILE A 82 2.99 -0.61 -6.81
N ALA A 83 4.31 -0.46 -6.84
CA ALA A 83 5.02 0.26 -7.88
C ALA A 83 6.30 -0.49 -8.28
N LYS A 84 6.65 -0.38 -9.57
CA LYS A 84 7.89 -0.93 -10.12
C LYS A 84 8.52 0.09 -11.05
N ARG A 85 9.84 0.21 -11.00
CA ARG A 85 10.63 0.98 -11.94
C ARG A 85 11.96 0.31 -12.20
N THR A 86 12.39 0.30 -13.46
CA THR A 86 13.75 -0.07 -13.87
C THR A 86 14.44 1.18 -14.42
N MET A 87 15.68 1.40 -14.03
CA MET A 87 16.50 2.53 -14.45
C MET A 87 17.94 2.05 -14.60
N GLY A 88 18.38 1.84 -15.84
CA GLY A 88 19.65 1.17 -16.12
C GLY A 88 19.63 -0.23 -15.50
N ASP A 89 20.73 -0.57 -14.83
CA ASP A 89 20.91 -1.88 -14.17
C ASP A 89 20.15 -2.00 -12.83
N ASN A 90 19.51 -0.92 -12.38
CA ASN A 90 18.74 -0.91 -11.14
C ASN A 90 17.24 -1.11 -11.40
N SER A 91 16.63 -2.03 -10.68
CA SER A 91 15.19 -2.22 -10.61
C SER A 91 14.70 -2.01 -9.19
N TYR A 92 13.63 -1.22 -9.03
CA TYR A 92 13.01 -0.91 -7.75
C TYR A 92 11.61 -1.52 -7.73
N ARG A 93 11.28 -2.29 -6.68
CA ARG A 93 9.93 -2.82 -6.41
C ARG A 93 9.49 -2.29 -5.06
N VAL A 94 8.41 -1.53 -5.05
CA VAL A 94 7.89 -0.88 -3.85
C VAL A 94 6.69 -1.65 -3.33
N SER A 95 6.72 -2.00 -2.06
CA SER A 95 5.63 -2.61 -1.32
C SER A 95 5.24 -1.73 -0.14
N ILE A 96 4.03 -1.90 0.38
CA ILE A 96 3.54 -1.12 1.54
C ILE A 96 2.90 -2.03 2.59
N ARG A 97 2.94 -1.57 3.85
CA ARG A 97 2.26 -2.19 5.00
C ARG A 97 1.41 -1.16 5.74
N PRO A 98 0.31 -0.69 5.17
CA PRO A 98 -0.54 0.25 5.86
C PRO A 98 -1.14 -0.37 7.12
N LEU A 99 -1.30 0.47 8.15
CA LEU A 99 -2.11 0.19 9.30
C LEU A 99 -3.52 0.69 9.02
N ILE A 100 -4.51 -0.18 9.17
CA ILE A 100 -5.92 0.15 8.99
C ILE A 100 -6.60 0.02 10.34
N LYS A 101 -7.14 1.12 10.83
CA LYS A 101 -7.94 1.16 12.05
C LYS A 101 -9.41 1.32 11.69
N PHE A 102 -10.25 0.51 12.31
CA PHE A 102 -11.70 0.59 12.24
C PHE A 102 -12.24 0.95 13.62
N ASP A 103 -13.04 2.01 13.69
CA ASP A 103 -13.80 2.39 14.89
C ASP A 103 -15.29 2.24 14.56
N PHE A 104 -16.02 1.45 15.37
CA PHE A 104 -17.41 1.09 15.15
C PHE A 104 -18.32 1.81 16.13
N LYS A 105 -19.43 2.36 15.62
CA LYS A 105 -20.58 2.83 16.36
C LYS A 105 -21.86 2.25 15.77
N GLU A 106 -23.00 2.45 16.41
CA GLU A 106 -24.28 2.06 15.82
C GLU A 106 -24.44 2.69 14.44
N GLU A 107 -24.77 1.87 13.45
CA GLU A 107 -25.00 2.24 12.05
C GLU A 107 -23.84 2.98 11.37
N ARG A 108 -22.63 2.98 11.94
CA ARG A 108 -21.53 3.82 11.46
C ARG A 108 -20.17 3.19 11.70
N ILE A 109 -19.29 3.35 10.72
CA ILE A 109 -17.88 2.95 10.80
C ILE A 109 -16.99 4.12 10.40
N ARG A 110 -15.89 4.29 11.12
CA ARG A 110 -14.77 5.11 10.67
C ARG A 110 -13.60 4.19 10.34
N MET A 111 -13.08 4.31 9.13
CA MET A 111 -11.85 3.66 8.71
C MET A 111 -10.74 4.71 8.63
N THR A 112 -9.63 4.46 9.29
CA THR A 112 -8.41 5.25 9.20
C THR A 112 -7.30 4.40 8.61
N TYR A 113 -6.71 4.87 7.52
CA TYR A 113 -5.59 4.26 6.81
C TYR A 113 -4.34 5.08 7.10
N THR A 114 -3.29 4.45 7.63
CA THR A 114 -2.02 5.11 7.96
C THR A 114 -0.87 4.40 7.27
N LEU A 115 -0.05 5.14 6.54
CA LEU A 115 1.15 4.65 5.88
C LEU A 115 2.35 5.49 6.31
N GLN A 116 3.38 4.83 6.86
CA GLN A 116 4.59 5.47 7.40
C GLN A 116 5.76 5.42 6.42
N ASN A 117 5.92 4.29 5.73
CA ASN A 117 7.08 4.03 4.90
C ASN A 117 6.78 3.07 3.75
N TYR A 118 7.69 3.03 2.80
CA TYR A 118 7.75 2.06 1.72
C TYR A 118 8.79 0.99 2.04
N GLU A 119 8.48 -0.27 1.73
CA GLU A 119 9.45 -1.37 1.65
C GLU A 119 9.91 -1.47 0.20
N VAL A 120 11.17 -1.19 -0.07
CA VAL A 120 11.72 -1.12 -1.42
C VAL A 120 12.76 -2.21 -1.62
N LEU A 121 12.47 -3.15 -2.51
CA LEU A 121 13.44 -4.10 -3.00
C LEU A 121 14.18 -3.48 -4.18
N LYS A 122 15.44 -3.12 -3.96
CA LYS A 122 16.36 -2.71 -5.01
C LYS A 122 17.09 -3.95 -5.53
N ILE A 123 17.03 -4.14 -6.83
CA ILE A 123 17.74 -5.20 -7.54
C ILE A 123 18.71 -4.50 -8.47
N ASN A 124 20.00 -4.76 -8.31
CA ASN A 124 21.04 -4.32 -9.21
C ASN A 124 21.51 -5.53 -10.02
N ASP A 125 21.38 -5.45 -11.34
CA ASP A 125 21.86 -6.45 -12.28
C ASP A 125 23.11 -5.91 -12.98
N ASP A 126 24.24 -6.16 -12.34
CA ASP A 126 25.58 -5.78 -12.86
C ASP A 126 26.21 -6.96 -13.65
N SER A 127 25.38 -7.82 -14.22
CA SER A 127 25.84 -8.88 -15.13
C SER A 127 26.13 -8.34 -16.52
N GLY A 128 27.23 -7.60 -16.64
CA GLY A 128 27.73 -7.11 -17.91
C GLY A 128 28.44 -8.19 -18.73
N TYR A 129 28.17 -8.26 -20.02
CA TYR A 129 28.99 -9.02 -20.95
C TYR A 129 30.10 -8.11 -21.48
N VAL A 130 31.36 -8.47 -21.25
CA VAL A 130 32.49 -7.82 -21.91
C VAL A 130 32.96 -8.68 -23.07
N ILE A 131 32.92 -8.12 -24.26
CA ILE A 131 33.56 -8.72 -25.43
C ILE A 131 35.06 -8.40 -25.32
N MET A 132 35.86 -9.39 -24.94
CA MET A 132 37.31 -9.23 -25.03
C MET A 132 37.75 -9.34 -26.47
N PHE A 133 38.53 -8.39 -26.96
CA PHE A 133 39.22 -8.47 -28.23
C PHE A 133 40.16 -9.68 -28.19
N GLY A 134 39.77 -10.77 -28.90
CA GLY A 134 40.50 -12.05 -28.90
C GLY A 134 39.59 -13.27 -28.92
N GLY A 135 38.27 -13.11 -29.08
CA GLY A 135 37.30 -14.20 -29.33
C GLY A 135 36.77 -14.94 -28.12
N GLY A 136 36.97 -14.41 -26.90
CA GLY A 136 36.37 -14.97 -25.68
C GLY A 136 35.24 -14.07 -25.15
N PHE A 137 34.09 -14.67 -24.81
CA PHE A 137 33.05 -13.98 -24.01
C PHE A 137 33.35 -14.21 -22.53
N GLY A 138 33.64 -13.14 -21.81
CA GLY A 138 33.77 -13.18 -20.36
C GLY A 138 32.56 -12.46 -19.71
N VAL A 139 31.97 -13.06 -18.70
CA VAL A 139 31.03 -12.35 -17.82
C VAL A 139 31.85 -11.59 -16.79
N THR A 140 31.87 -10.26 -16.89
CA THR A 140 32.48 -9.41 -15.88
C THR A 140 31.37 -8.61 -15.22
N GLY A 141 31.12 -8.86 -13.97
CA GLY A 141 30.13 -8.14 -13.18
C GLY A 141 29.95 -8.82 -11.84
N ASN A 142 29.51 -8.09 -10.84
CA ASN A 142 29.25 -8.63 -9.51
C ASN A 142 27.96 -9.50 -9.44
N GLY A 143 27.32 -9.75 -10.61
CA GLY A 143 26.08 -10.48 -10.68
C GLY A 143 24.87 -9.69 -10.18
N VAL A 144 23.77 -10.42 -9.91
CA VAL A 144 22.52 -9.81 -9.40
C VAL A 144 22.60 -9.64 -7.90
N THR A 145 22.58 -8.40 -7.43
CA THR A 145 22.49 -8.09 -6.00
C THR A 145 21.08 -7.61 -5.64
N LYS A 146 20.61 -7.97 -4.45
CA LYS A 146 19.30 -7.58 -3.91
C LYS A 146 19.50 -6.90 -2.57
N ASP A 147 18.90 -5.73 -2.42
CA ASP A 147 18.92 -4.94 -1.21
C ASP A 147 17.50 -4.51 -0.85
N THR A 148 17.11 -4.69 0.41
CA THR A 148 15.81 -4.27 0.91
C THR A 148 15.97 -3.04 1.76
N GLN A 149 15.34 -1.97 1.35
CA GLN A 149 15.40 -0.65 1.95
C GLN A 149 14.05 -0.24 2.51
N ILE A 150 14.06 0.51 3.59
CA ILE A 150 12.87 1.19 4.13
C ILE A 150 13.01 2.67 3.81
N TRP A 151 12.06 3.20 3.04
CA TRP A 151 12.00 4.63 2.72
C TRP A 151 10.88 5.27 3.52
N ALA A 152 11.21 6.18 4.45
CA ALA A 152 10.20 6.95 5.16
C ALA A 152 9.43 7.85 4.19
N LEU A 153 8.12 8.00 4.39
CA LEU A 153 7.32 8.89 3.56
C LEU A 153 7.82 10.34 3.66
N SER A 154 8.22 10.77 4.84
CA SER A 154 8.82 12.09 5.10
C SER A 154 10.03 12.39 4.23
N ASP A 155 10.83 11.37 3.90
CA ASP A 155 12.02 11.51 3.07
C ASP A 155 11.67 11.53 1.57
N CYS A 156 10.52 10.98 1.21
CA CYS A 156 10.03 10.89 -0.16
C CYS A 156 9.10 12.04 -0.55
N PHE A 157 8.51 12.73 0.43
CA PHE A 157 7.51 13.78 0.24
C PHE A 157 8.00 15.12 0.84
N PRO A 158 7.76 16.28 0.23
CA PRO A 158 7.22 16.50 -1.12
C PRO A 158 8.24 16.08 -2.19
N PHE A 159 7.82 15.47 -3.27
CA PHE A 159 8.64 14.82 -4.31
C PHE A 159 9.76 15.69 -4.87
N THR A 160 10.74 16.03 -4.03
CA THR A 160 11.96 16.73 -4.40
C THR A 160 13.00 15.74 -4.94
N GLU A 161 13.92 16.20 -5.77
CA GLU A 161 15.02 15.37 -6.23
C GLU A 161 15.89 14.95 -5.05
N ASN A 162 15.89 13.65 -4.79
CA ASN A 162 16.75 13.03 -3.84
C ASN A 162 17.48 11.86 -4.54
N ARG A 163 18.82 11.86 -4.50
CA ARG A 163 19.63 10.81 -5.13
C ARG A 163 19.42 9.43 -4.47
N GLN A 164 19.06 9.40 -3.19
CA GLN A 164 18.82 8.16 -2.45
C GLN A 164 17.45 7.56 -2.78
N HIS A 165 16.43 8.41 -3.01
CA HIS A 165 15.06 7.99 -3.27
C HIS A 165 14.60 8.56 -4.62
N PRO A 166 14.71 7.79 -5.73
CA PRO A 166 14.35 8.29 -7.05
C PRO A 166 12.93 8.85 -7.08
N LYS A 167 12.80 10.14 -7.35
CA LYS A 167 11.54 10.90 -7.34
C LYS A 167 10.41 10.22 -8.09
N VAL A 168 10.68 9.68 -9.27
CA VAL A 168 9.64 9.00 -10.08
C VAL A 168 9.17 7.71 -9.41
N THR A 169 10.03 7.00 -8.70
CA THR A 169 9.66 5.77 -7.98
C THR A 169 8.79 6.10 -6.78
N SER A 170 9.18 7.08 -5.97
CA SER A 170 8.45 7.50 -4.77
C SER A 170 7.11 8.16 -5.12
N SER A 171 7.04 8.99 -6.16
CA SER A 171 5.78 9.62 -6.60
C SER A 171 4.79 8.58 -7.15
N ARG A 172 5.26 7.59 -7.93
CA ARG A 172 4.41 6.49 -8.36
C ARG A 172 3.89 5.68 -7.19
N ALA A 173 4.76 5.34 -6.23
CA ALA A 173 4.37 4.62 -5.03
C ALA A 173 3.30 5.37 -4.24
N PHE A 174 3.40 6.70 -4.14
CA PHE A 174 2.42 7.54 -3.47
C PHE A 174 1.04 7.47 -4.14
N VAL A 175 0.98 7.65 -5.46
CA VAL A 175 -0.29 7.54 -6.22
C VAL A 175 -0.92 6.18 -6.09
N TYR A 176 -0.13 5.12 -6.20
CA TYR A 176 -0.65 3.76 -6.02
C TYR A 176 -1.08 3.49 -4.58
N SER A 177 -0.43 4.08 -3.56
CA SER A 177 -0.89 4.01 -2.18
C SER A 177 -2.27 4.64 -1.99
N LEU A 178 -2.53 5.79 -2.63
CA LEU A 178 -3.86 6.42 -2.65
C LEU A 178 -4.90 5.56 -3.39
N SER A 179 -4.49 4.93 -4.48
CA SER A 179 -5.35 3.99 -5.21
C SER A 179 -5.70 2.76 -4.37
N CYS A 180 -4.71 2.21 -3.65
CA CYS A 180 -4.94 1.11 -2.70
C CYS A 180 -5.93 1.50 -1.60
N TYR A 181 -5.82 2.70 -1.03
CA TYR A 181 -6.79 3.23 -0.07
C TYR A 181 -8.21 3.25 -0.65
N LYS A 182 -8.40 3.80 -1.85
CA LYS A 182 -9.72 3.84 -2.51
C LYS A 182 -10.29 2.45 -2.73
N ILE A 183 -9.49 1.53 -3.26
CA ILE A 183 -9.90 0.13 -3.48
C ILE A 183 -10.30 -0.54 -2.16
N LEU A 184 -9.58 -0.29 -1.07
CA LEU A 184 -9.93 -0.82 0.25
C LEU A 184 -11.26 -0.27 0.75
N VAL A 185 -11.50 1.04 0.62
CA VAL A 185 -12.78 1.68 0.98
C VAL A 185 -13.94 1.05 0.20
N ASP A 186 -13.78 0.85 -1.10
CA ASP A 186 -14.84 0.28 -1.96
C ASP A 186 -15.10 -1.19 -1.64
N LYS A 187 -14.06 -1.98 -1.36
CA LYS A 187 -14.20 -3.39 -0.94
C LYS A 187 -14.93 -3.50 0.39
N ILE A 188 -14.56 -2.68 1.37
CA ILE A 188 -15.20 -2.66 2.69
C ILE A 188 -16.67 -2.26 2.56
N ASP A 189 -16.97 -1.25 1.76
CA ASP A 189 -18.34 -0.84 1.48
C ASP A 189 -19.16 -1.98 0.86
N THR A 190 -18.58 -2.72 -0.06
CA THR A 190 -19.21 -3.90 -0.66
C THR A 190 -19.48 -5.00 0.36
N VAL A 191 -18.54 -5.27 1.27
CA VAL A 191 -18.69 -6.29 2.33
C VAL A 191 -19.79 -5.91 3.32
N LEU A 192 -19.80 -4.66 3.75
CA LEU A 192 -20.74 -4.18 4.75
C LEU A 192 -22.18 -4.07 4.22
N LYS A 193 -22.35 -3.84 2.92
CA LYS A 193 -23.67 -3.84 2.28
C LYS A 193 -24.28 -5.24 2.07
N LYS A 194 -23.46 -6.29 2.07
CA LYS A 194 -23.98 -7.66 1.98
C LYS A 194 -24.79 -8.00 3.23
N PRO A 195 -25.95 -8.66 3.10
CA PRO A 195 -26.65 -9.21 4.26
C PRO A 195 -25.73 -10.20 4.99
N LEU A 196 -25.87 -10.30 6.31
CA LEU A 196 -25.25 -11.39 7.05
C LEU A 196 -25.85 -12.70 6.48
N GLN A 197 -25.00 -13.60 6.02
CA GLN A 197 -25.44 -14.96 5.76
C GLN A 197 -25.79 -15.55 7.12
N THR A 198 -27.07 -15.54 7.48
CA THR A 198 -27.57 -16.45 8.49
C THR A 198 -27.37 -17.84 7.92
N SER A 199 -26.41 -18.59 8.44
CA SER A 199 -26.38 -20.03 8.19
C SER A 199 -27.68 -20.58 8.71
N ASN A 200 -28.66 -20.78 7.83
CA ASN A 200 -29.77 -21.69 8.08
C ASN A 200 -29.20 -23.11 7.94
N ASP A 201 -28.23 -23.44 8.74
CA ASP A 201 -27.81 -24.81 8.94
C ASP A 201 -28.66 -25.32 10.11
N ASP A 202 -29.79 -25.91 9.78
CA ASP A 202 -30.46 -26.89 10.65
C ASP A 202 -29.47 -28.04 10.85
N TRP A 203 -28.84 -28.07 12.02
CA TRP A 203 -28.06 -29.20 12.51
C TRP A 203 -28.97 -30.29 13.06
#